data_36d0d2473ca6f33ad08aef07891da6d5
#
_entry.id   36d0d2473ca6f33ad08aef07891da6d5
#
_cell.length_a   1.000
_cell.length_b   1.000
_cell.length_c   1.000
_cell.angle_alpha   90.00
_cell.angle_beta   90.00
_cell.angle_gamma   90.00
#
_symmetry.space_group_name_H-M   'P 1'
#
loop_
_entity.id
_entity.type
_entity.pdbx_description
1 polymer ?
#
loop_
_entity_poly.entity_id
_entity_poly.type
_entity_poly.pdbx_seq_one_letter_code
_entity_poly.pdbx_strand_id
1 'polypeptide(L)'
;MKKKVLFIDRDGTLVIEPPVDYQLDSLEKLEFYPKVFRNLGFIRSKLYFEFVMVTNQDGLGTSSFPEETFWPAHNLMLKTLEGEGITFDEILIDRSFPEDNAPTRKPRTGMLTKYLNNPEYDLAGSFVIATVLRMWNLPRIWVVGQSICKIHLKP
;
A
#
# COMPACT_ATOMS: atom_id res chain seq x y z
N MET A 1 7.03 23.56 6.46
CA MET A 1 5.92 22.64 6.87
C MET A 1 6.38 21.22 6.65
N LYS A 2 6.18 20.33 7.64
CA LYS A 2 6.58 18.92 7.50
C LYS A 2 5.65 18.20 6.52
N LYS A 3 6.21 17.25 5.77
CA LYS A 3 5.48 16.43 4.82
C LYS A 3 4.65 15.37 5.54
N LYS A 4 3.44 15.13 5.06
CA LYS A 4 2.57 14.05 5.53
C LYS A 4 2.52 12.95 4.51
N VAL A 5 2.47 11.71 4.95
CA VAL A 5 2.46 10.53 4.10
C VAL A 5 1.15 9.76 4.28
N LEU A 6 0.59 9.33 3.17
CA LEU A 6 -0.48 8.34 3.13
C LEU A 6 0.13 7.03 2.61
N PHE A 7 0.36 6.09 3.53
CA PHE A 7 0.80 4.75 3.18
C PHE A 7 -0.41 3.92 2.76
N ILE A 8 -0.35 3.32 1.59
CA ILE A 8 -1.49 2.64 0.98
C ILE A 8 -1.09 1.21 0.63
N ASP A 9 -1.81 0.23 1.18
CA ASP A 9 -1.68 -1.15 0.77
C ASP A 9 -2.27 -1.36 -0.62
N ARG A 10 -1.84 -2.41 -1.32
CA ARG A 10 -2.33 -2.74 -2.66
C ARG A 10 -3.49 -3.73 -2.60
N ASP A 11 -3.19 -4.97 -2.22
CA ASP A 11 -4.16 -6.07 -2.27
C ASP A 11 -5.19 -5.95 -1.15
N GLY A 12 -6.46 -6.02 -1.49
CA GLY A 12 -7.57 -5.78 -0.60
C GLY A 12 -7.84 -4.30 -0.27
N THR A 13 -7.09 -3.36 -0.87
CA THR A 13 -7.23 -1.92 -0.61
C THR A 13 -7.41 -1.12 -1.91
N LEU A 14 -6.46 -1.19 -2.83
CA LEU A 14 -6.57 -0.59 -4.15
C LEU A 14 -7.31 -1.52 -5.12
N VAL A 15 -7.01 -2.79 -5.03
CA VAL A 15 -7.57 -3.87 -5.84
C VAL A 15 -8.10 -4.98 -4.95
N ILE A 16 -9.06 -5.73 -5.46
CA ILE A 16 -9.56 -6.93 -4.78
C ILE A 16 -8.44 -7.97 -4.74
N GLU A 17 -8.19 -8.53 -3.57
CA GLU A 17 -7.24 -9.62 -3.44
C GLU A 17 -7.84 -10.89 -4.04
N PRO A 18 -7.15 -11.56 -4.98
CA PRO A 18 -7.67 -12.81 -5.55
C PRO A 18 -7.89 -13.89 -4.48
N PRO A 19 -9.09 -14.51 -4.44
CA PRO A 19 -9.50 -15.29 -3.27
C PRO A 19 -8.87 -16.70 -3.17
N VAL A 20 -8.27 -17.21 -4.25
CA VAL A 20 -7.77 -18.60 -4.31
C VAL A 20 -6.29 -18.66 -3.95
N ASP A 21 -5.47 -17.90 -4.64
CA ASP A 21 -4.01 -17.93 -4.52
C ASP A 21 -3.41 -16.63 -3.97
N TYR A 22 -4.25 -15.64 -3.75
CA TYR A 22 -3.87 -14.31 -3.23
C TYR A 22 -2.87 -13.56 -4.13
N GLN A 23 -2.73 -13.98 -5.40
CA GLN A 23 -1.80 -13.38 -6.36
C GLN A 23 -2.56 -12.69 -7.50
N LEU A 24 -2.26 -11.42 -7.70
CA LEU A 24 -2.69 -10.69 -8.89
C LEU A 24 -1.65 -10.92 -10.01
N ASP A 25 -1.75 -12.07 -10.66
CA ASP A 25 -0.80 -12.60 -11.62
C ASP A 25 -1.31 -12.65 -13.07
N SER A 26 -2.45 -12.06 -13.33
CA SER A 26 -3.01 -11.91 -14.68
C SER A 26 -3.90 -10.68 -14.79
N LEU A 27 -4.12 -10.21 -16.03
CA LEU A 27 -5.00 -9.08 -16.29
C LEU A 27 -6.46 -9.39 -15.95
N GLU A 28 -6.90 -10.62 -16.12
CA GLU A 28 -8.27 -11.07 -15.82
C GLU A 28 -8.60 -10.99 -14.33
N LYS A 29 -7.59 -11.10 -13.47
CA LYS A 29 -7.74 -10.96 -12.01
C LYS A 29 -7.78 -9.52 -11.52
N LEU A 30 -7.44 -8.55 -12.38
CA LEU A 30 -7.41 -7.14 -11.98
C LEU A 30 -8.84 -6.61 -11.80
N GLU A 31 -9.18 -6.35 -10.56
CA GLU A 31 -10.45 -5.74 -10.16
C GLU A 31 -10.18 -4.66 -9.12
N PHE A 32 -10.61 -3.43 -9.40
CA PHE A 32 -10.41 -2.32 -8.47
C PHE A 32 -11.36 -2.41 -7.28
N TYR A 33 -10.86 -1.99 -6.13
CA TYR A 33 -11.69 -1.91 -4.93
C TYR A 33 -12.81 -0.88 -5.13
N PRO A 34 -14.04 -1.17 -4.68
CA PRO A 34 -15.18 -0.26 -4.88
C PRO A 34 -14.88 1.15 -4.38
N LYS A 35 -15.20 2.15 -5.19
CA LYS A 35 -15.05 3.59 -4.88
C LYS A 35 -13.61 4.08 -4.70
N VAL A 36 -12.60 3.28 -5.04
CA VAL A 36 -11.19 3.64 -4.87
C VAL A 36 -10.84 4.93 -5.64
N PHE A 37 -11.27 5.05 -6.88
CA PHE A 37 -10.99 6.25 -7.71
C PHE A 37 -11.58 7.52 -7.09
N ARG A 38 -12.83 7.46 -6.66
CA ARG A 38 -13.51 8.59 -6.05
C ARG A 38 -12.82 9.02 -4.76
N ASN A 39 -12.53 8.07 -3.89
CA ASN A 39 -12.02 8.35 -2.54
C ASN A 39 -10.56 8.80 -2.58
N LEU A 40 -9.70 8.10 -3.29
CA LEU A 40 -8.29 8.50 -3.41
C LEU A 40 -8.13 9.74 -4.29
N GLY A 41 -8.94 9.90 -5.33
CA GLY A 41 -8.96 11.11 -6.14
C GLY A 41 -9.32 12.35 -5.32
N PHE A 42 -10.28 12.25 -4.42
CA PHE A 42 -10.61 13.32 -3.48
C PHE A 42 -9.42 13.65 -2.56
N ILE A 43 -8.82 12.63 -1.92
CA ILE A 43 -7.68 12.83 -1.03
C ILE A 43 -6.51 13.45 -1.80
N ARG A 44 -6.17 12.92 -2.98
CA ARG A 44 -5.06 13.42 -3.80
C ARG A 44 -5.25 14.89 -4.22
N SER A 45 -6.47 15.28 -4.55
CA SER A 45 -6.79 16.63 -5.05
C SER A 45 -7.00 17.67 -3.95
N LYS A 46 -7.41 17.26 -2.74
CA LYS A 46 -7.83 18.17 -1.66
C LYS A 46 -6.92 18.18 -0.44
N LEU A 47 -6.11 17.13 -0.26
CA LEU A 47 -5.25 16.99 0.90
C LEU A 47 -3.79 16.83 0.46
N TYR A 48 -2.88 17.40 1.27
CA TYR A 48 -1.45 17.44 0.95
C TYR A 48 -0.73 16.25 1.57
N PHE A 49 -0.83 15.07 0.91
CA PHE A 49 -0.10 13.87 1.28
C PHE A 49 0.85 13.44 0.16
N GLU A 50 2.04 12.96 0.53
CA GLU A 50 2.76 12.04 -0.34
C GLU A 50 2.05 10.68 -0.31
N PHE A 51 1.82 10.08 -1.47
CA PHE A 51 1.23 8.75 -1.59
C PHE A 51 2.33 7.72 -1.73
N VAL A 52 2.40 6.80 -0.80
CA VAL A 52 3.39 5.72 -0.79
C VAL A 52 2.66 4.38 -0.75
N MET A 53 2.78 3.61 -1.83
CA MET A 53 2.27 2.25 -1.85
C MET A 53 3.22 1.33 -1.07
N VAL A 54 2.67 0.47 -0.22
CA VAL A 54 3.46 -0.49 0.56
C VAL A 54 2.80 -1.85 0.49
N THR A 55 3.43 -2.81 -0.19
CA THR A 55 2.82 -4.11 -0.45
C THR A 55 3.79 -5.26 -0.21
N ASN A 56 3.28 -6.36 0.35
CA ASN A 56 3.97 -7.64 0.38
C ASN A 56 3.54 -8.44 -0.86
N GLN A 57 4.51 -8.94 -1.62
CA GLN A 57 4.29 -9.78 -2.80
C GLN A 57 5.12 -11.05 -2.64
N ASP A 58 4.56 -12.02 -1.95
CA ASP A 58 5.26 -13.23 -1.51
C ASP A 58 5.88 -13.99 -2.68
N GLY A 59 7.20 -14.12 -2.66
CA GLY A 59 7.97 -14.86 -3.66
C GLY A 59 8.06 -14.21 -5.03
N LEU A 60 7.74 -12.92 -5.17
CA LEU A 60 7.89 -12.22 -6.45
C LEU A 60 9.32 -12.32 -6.97
N GLY A 61 9.46 -12.75 -8.23
CA GLY A 61 10.74 -13.02 -8.88
C GLY A 61 11.20 -14.48 -8.75
N THR A 62 10.48 -15.32 -8.01
CA THR A 62 10.71 -16.77 -7.95
C THR A 62 9.74 -17.53 -8.87
N SER A 63 9.90 -18.86 -8.95
CA SER A 63 8.97 -19.72 -9.71
C SER A 63 7.54 -19.70 -9.15
N SER A 64 7.37 -19.33 -7.86
CA SER A 64 6.06 -19.22 -7.21
C SER A 64 5.29 -17.99 -7.67
N PHE A 65 6.00 -16.93 -8.07
CA PHE A 65 5.42 -15.70 -8.57
C PHE A 65 6.37 -15.04 -9.58
N PRO A 66 6.38 -15.51 -10.83
CA PRO A 66 7.26 -14.97 -11.88
C PRO A 66 6.98 -13.48 -12.17
N GLU A 67 8.03 -12.72 -12.42
CA GLU A 67 7.88 -11.27 -12.69
C GLU A 67 7.02 -10.99 -13.93
N GLU A 68 7.13 -11.80 -14.97
CA GLU A 68 6.34 -11.68 -16.19
C GLU A 68 4.82 -11.82 -15.96
N THR A 69 4.39 -12.42 -14.86
CA THR A 69 2.97 -12.52 -14.49
C THR A 69 2.52 -11.37 -13.58
N PHE A 70 3.44 -10.77 -12.83
CA PHE A 70 3.14 -9.68 -11.89
C PHE A 70 3.00 -8.32 -12.60
N TRP A 71 4.00 -7.94 -13.39
CA TRP A 71 4.11 -6.57 -13.89
C TRP A 71 2.97 -6.13 -14.82
N PRO A 72 2.41 -6.96 -15.72
CA PRO A 72 1.32 -6.52 -16.59
C PRO A 72 0.11 -5.99 -15.82
N ALA A 73 -0.39 -6.74 -14.85
CA ALA A 73 -1.54 -6.32 -14.04
C ALA A 73 -1.19 -5.13 -13.12
N HIS A 74 -0.02 -5.16 -12.50
CA HIS A 74 0.45 -4.08 -11.64
C HIS A 74 0.60 -2.75 -12.41
N ASN A 75 1.20 -2.79 -13.59
CA ASN A 75 1.37 -1.60 -14.42
C ASN A 75 0.06 -1.08 -14.98
N LEU A 76 -0.88 -1.94 -15.35
CA LEU A 76 -2.22 -1.52 -15.78
C LEU A 76 -2.98 -0.86 -14.62
N MET A 77 -2.87 -1.39 -13.41
CA MET A 77 -3.42 -0.77 -12.20
C MET A 77 -2.88 0.65 -12.01
N LEU A 78 -1.55 0.82 -12.07
CA LEU A 78 -0.91 2.13 -11.90
C LEU A 78 -1.32 3.10 -13.00
N LYS A 79 -1.34 2.65 -14.26
CA LYS A 79 -1.75 3.48 -15.41
C LYS A 79 -3.20 3.93 -15.29
N THR A 80 -4.08 3.06 -14.83
CA THR A 80 -5.51 3.37 -14.64
C THR A 80 -5.69 4.39 -13.52
N LEU A 81 -5.00 4.21 -12.38
CA LEU A 81 -5.02 5.18 -11.27
C LEU A 81 -4.45 6.54 -11.69
N GLU A 82 -3.35 6.56 -12.44
CA GLU A 82 -2.76 7.79 -12.99
C GLU A 82 -3.74 8.53 -13.89
N GLY A 83 -4.48 7.81 -14.74
CA GLY A 83 -5.54 8.38 -15.58
C GLY A 83 -6.66 9.05 -14.78
N GLU A 84 -6.89 8.61 -13.56
CA GLU A 84 -7.83 9.22 -12.59
C GLU A 84 -7.17 10.29 -11.71
N GLY A 85 -5.94 10.70 -12.00
CA GLY A 85 -5.20 11.69 -11.23
C GLY A 85 -4.60 11.17 -9.92
N ILE A 86 -4.53 9.85 -9.75
CA ILE A 86 -4.00 9.20 -8.55
C ILE A 86 -2.61 8.67 -8.88
N THR A 87 -1.58 9.39 -8.45
CA THR A 87 -0.17 9.04 -8.66
C THR A 87 0.50 8.74 -7.32
N PHE A 88 1.47 7.82 -7.34
CA PHE A 88 2.27 7.46 -6.18
C PHE A 88 3.64 8.14 -6.25
N ASP A 89 4.06 8.71 -5.13
CA ASP A 89 5.39 9.31 -4.98
C ASP A 89 6.46 8.24 -4.77
N GLU A 90 6.09 7.11 -4.18
CA GLU A 90 6.96 5.94 -4.01
C GLU A 90 6.14 4.64 -3.96
N ILE A 91 6.74 3.56 -4.43
CA ILE A 91 6.16 2.21 -4.38
C ILE A 91 7.19 1.29 -3.74
N LEU A 92 6.82 0.70 -2.60
CA LEU A 92 7.65 -0.19 -1.80
C LEU A 92 7.06 -1.61 -1.85
N ILE A 93 7.84 -2.54 -2.38
CA ILE A 93 7.44 -3.94 -2.55
C ILE A 93 8.39 -4.82 -1.74
N ASP A 94 7.85 -5.58 -0.81
CA ASP A 94 8.56 -6.68 -0.16
C ASP A 94 8.28 -7.98 -0.92
N ARG A 95 9.33 -8.72 -1.25
CA ARG A 95 9.27 -9.95 -2.06
C ARG A 95 9.47 -11.22 -1.23
N SER A 96 9.70 -11.08 0.06
CA SER A 96 10.01 -12.20 0.95
C SER A 96 8.80 -13.08 1.21
N PHE A 97 9.08 -14.34 1.55
CA PHE A 97 8.08 -15.23 2.13
C PHE A 97 7.91 -14.96 3.64
N PRO A 98 6.78 -15.35 4.25
CA PRO A 98 6.57 -15.19 5.69
C PRO A 98 7.68 -15.83 6.55
N GLU A 99 8.16 -17.00 6.16
CA GLU A 99 9.20 -17.76 6.85
C GLU A 99 10.59 -17.12 6.80
N ASP A 100 10.84 -16.21 5.85
CA ASP A 100 12.13 -15.49 5.75
C ASP A 100 12.33 -14.50 6.88
N ASN A 101 11.26 -14.12 7.57
CA ASN A 101 11.28 -13.13 8.64
C ASN A 101 11.98 -11.81 8.27
N ALA A 102 11.86 -11.39 7.01
CA ALA A 102 12.53 -10.21 6.51
C ALA A 102 12.11 -8.94 7.28
N PRO A 103 13.04 -8.04 7.62
CA PRO A 103 12.73 -6.79 8.33
C PRO A 103 11.86 -5.84 7.50
N THR A 104 11.84 -6.00 6.18
CA THR A 104 11.07 -5.21 5.23
C THR A 104 9.64 -5.71 5.04
N ARG A 105 9.35 -6.96 5.47
CA ARG A 105 8.02 -7.54 5.36
C ARG A 105 7.06 -6.96 6.39
N LYS A 106 5.91 -6.42 5.95
CA LYS A 106 4.83 -6.02 6.86
C LYS A 106 4.36 -7.20 7.72
N PRO A 107 4.14 -7.01 9.00
CA PRO A 107 4.01 -5.76 9.76
C PRO A 107 5.32 -5.12 10.24
N ARG A 108 6.48 -5.62 9.83
CA ARG A 108 7.76 -4.96 10.15
C ARG A 108 7.94 -3.69 9.32
N THR A 109 8.71 -2.75 9.84
CA THR A 109 8.81 -1.39 9.31
C THR A 109 10.07 -1.11 8.49
N GLY A 110 10.80 -2.16 8.11
CA GLY A 110 12.10 -2.01 7.41
C GLY A 110 12.02 -1.24 6.10
N MET A 111 10.90 -1.30 5.37
CA MET A 111 10.70 -0.49 4.16
C MET A 111 10.42 0.99 4.45
N LEU A 112 10.10 1.36 5.69
CA LEU A 112 9.68 2.70 6.07
C LEU A 112 10.77 3.53 6.75
N THR A 113 11.99 3.05 6.83
CA THR A 113 13.11 3.71 7.54
C THR A 113 13.34 5.14 7.06
N LYS A 114 13.15 5.41 5.77
CA LYS A 114 13.22 6.74 5.17
C LYS A 114 12.27 7.75 5.82
N TYR A 115 11.13 7.27 6.30
CA TYR A 115 10.06 8.10 6.86
C TYR A 115 10.10 8.17 8.38
N LEU A 116 10.39 7.03 9.04
CA LEU A 116 10.25 6.89 10.50
C LEU A 116 11.25 7.72 11.31
N ASN A 117 12.45 7.93 10.81
CA ASN A 117 13.52 8.64 11.51
C ASN A 117 13.90 9.95 10.80
N ASN A 118 13.00 10.50 10.00
CA ASN A 118 13.27 11.71 9.22
C ASN A 118 12.43 12.88 9.74
N PRO A 119 13.08 13.96 10.25
CA PRO A 119 12.37 15.10 10.80
C PRO A 119 11.58 15.92 9.76
N GLU A 120 11.79 15.67 8.46
CA GLU A 120 11.02 16.31 7.39
C GLU A 120 9.57 15.80 7.34
N TYR A 121 9.30 14.61 7.92
CA TYR A 121 8.00 14.00 7.90
C TYR A 121 7.23 14.20 9.22
N ASP A 122 5.96 14.51 9.10
CA ASP A 122 4.99 14.53 10.20
C ASP A 122 4.25 13.19 10.25
N LEU A 123 4.81 12.24 10.98
CA LEU A 123 4.17 10.93 11.11
C LEU A 123 2.89 10.97 11.95
N ALA A 124 2.78 11.90 12.90
CA ALA A 124 1.57 12.08 13.69
C ALA A 124 0.38 12.58 12.84
N GLY A 125 0.68 13.31 11.77
CA GLY A 125 -0.30 13.75 10.78
C GLY A 125 -0.42 12.84 9.55
N SER A 126 0.31 11.72 9.52
CA SER A 126 0.29 10.73 8.42
C SER A 126 -0.68 9.59 8.69
N PHE A 127 -1.05 8.83 7.66
CA PHE A 127 -2.04 7.76 7.76
C PHE A 127 -1.60 6.52 6.99
N VAL A 128 -2.19 5.37 7.35
CA VAL A 128 -2.13 4.12 6.58
C VAL A 128 -3.53 3.74 6.13
N ILE A 129 -3.68 3.32 4.90
CA ILE A 129 -4.89 2.70 4.37
C ILE A 129 -4.60 1.24 4.08
N ALA A 130 -5.29 0.34 4.78
CA ALA A 130 -5.19 -1.10 4.60
C ALA A 130 -6.44 -1.80 5.10
N THR A 131 -6.77 -2.93 4.51
CA THR A 131 -7.96 -3.73 4.91
C THR A 131 -7.67 -4.80 5.94
N VAL A 132 -6.43 -5.12 6.21
CA VAL A 132 -6.05 -6.23 7.10
C VAL A 132 -5.46 -5.73 8.40
N LEU A 133 -5.98 -6.24 9.52
CA LEU A 133 -5.62 -5.94 10.90
C LEU A 133 -4.15 -6.19 11.29
N ARG A 134 -3.35 -6.77 10.41
CA ARG A 134 -1.97 -7.20 10.66
C ARG A 134 -0.91 -6.26 10.09
N MET A 135 -1.28 -5.05 9.71
CA MET A 135 -0.34 -4.10 9.16
C MET A 135 0.25 -3.22 10.24
N TRP A 136 1.43 -3.58 10.67
CA TRP A 136 2.33 -2.86 11.57
C TRP A 136 1.95 -2.81 13.06
N ASN A 137 2.92 -3.17 13.90
CA ASN A 137 2.96 -2.83 15.32
C ASN A 137 3.16 -1.31 15.56
N LEU A 138 2.68 -0.49 14.65
CA LEU A 138 2.49 0.92 14.89
C LEU A 138 1.14 1.10 15.57
N PRO A 139 1.02 2.00 16.54
CA PRO A 139 -0.24 2.19 17.23
C PRO A 139 -1.32 2.66 16.27
N ARG A 140 -2.07 1.70 15.82
CA ARG A 140 -3.40 1.70 15.22
C ARG A 140 -3.72 2.76 14.18
N ILE A 141 -3.83 2.27 12.94
CA ILE A 141 -4.75 2.86 11.99
C ILE A 141 -5.63 1.77 11.40
N TRP A 142 -6.88 2.09 11.40
CA TRP A 142 -7.92 1.28 10.86
C TRP A 142 -8.50 1.96 9.62
N VAL A 143 -8.61 1.24 8.53
CA VAL A 143 -9.66 1.49 7.56
C VAL A 143 -10.40 0.18 7.37
N VAL A 144 -11.45 0.02 8.11
CA VAL A 144 -12.48 -0.96 7.80
C VAL A 144 -13.51 -0.23 6.98
N GLY A 145 -13.69 -0.67 5.73
CA GLY A 145 -14.81 -0.28 4.87
C GLY A 145 -15.25 1.18 4.98
N GLN A 146 -14.72 2.06 4.16
CA GLN A 146 -15.20 3.43 3.92
C GLN A 146 -14.84 4.55 4.92
N SER A 147 -14.08 4.31 5.98
CA SER A 147 -13.70 5.36 6.93
C SER A 147 -12.20 5.40 7.17
N ILE A 148 -11.62 6.59 7.04
CA ILE A 148 -10.20 6.85 7.35
C ILE A 148 -10.08 7.05 8.86
N CYS A 149 -9.30 6.23 9.54
CA CYS A 149 -8.99 6.38 10.96
C CYS A 149 -7.57 6.91 11.18
N LYS A 150 -7.42 7.77 12.16
CA LYS A 150 -6.19 8.48 12.49
C LYS A 150 -5.18 7.62 13.25
N ILE A 151 -3.89 7.70 12.87
CA ILE A 151 -2.79 7.14 13.67
C ILE A 151 -2.58 7.98 14.93
N HIS A 152 -2.58 7.33 16.08
CA HIS A 152 -1.98 7.90 17.28
C HIS A 152 -0.64 7.18 17.52
N LEU A 153 0.44 7.82 17.12
CA LEU A 153 1.76 7.46 17.63
C LEU A 153 1.83 7.95 19.07
N LYS A 154 1.86 7.05 20.05
CA LYS A 154 2.32 7.43 21.39
C LYS A 154 3.84 7.56 21.35
N PRO A 155 4.39 8.56 22.03
CA PRO A 155 5.83 8.76 22.18
C PRO A 155 6.51 7.58 22.82
#